data_e7920f5800e3d0c9b416bda2ec2f6568
#
_entry.id   e7920f5800e3d0c9b416bda2ec2f6568
#
_cell.length_a   1.000
_cell.length_b   1.000
_cell.length_c   1.000
_cell.angle_alpha   90.00
_cell.angle_beta   90.00
_cell.angle_gamma   90.00
#
_symmetry.space_group_name_H-M   'P 1'
#
loop_
_entity.id
_entity.type
_entity.pdbx_description
1 polymer ?
#
loop_
_entity_poly.entity_id
_entity_poly.type
_entity_poly.pdbx_seq_one_letter_code
_entity_poly.pdbx_strand_id
1 'polypeptide(L)'
;EKFGDQIETTYVENVPEGPDATRVIRELANQGNKLIFTTSFGYMDPTIKVAKEFPDTHFVHVTGFKRSENVATSNIRFHEGRYIQGVAAGLMTKTNKIGYIASFPIPEVFMGINAFTLGLKSVNKDATVSVIWAMTWYDPGKEADAAKVHIAEGADVLAQHTDTPSMLQIAQEKSAYGFGQGSDMEAFAPAAQLFASVNHWDISYIEHIQSALDGTWASNASDGNWDTWCGMKDGCLSVTDFKNMPSDVTAKVQSVADSISSGSFNVFQGPVISNDGTVIASGNTLNDGDLWLMNYYVQGVMGKIPN
;
A
#
# COMPACT_ATOMS: atom_id res chain seq x y z
N GLU A 1 -0.18 21.92 10.91
CA GLU A 1 1.02 22.77 11.17
C GLU A 1 1.31 23.69 9.98
N LYS A 2 1.38 23.20 8.72
CA LYS A 2 1.80 24.01 7.55
C LYS A 2 0.91 25.23 7.30
N PHE A 3 -0.39 25.13 7.50
CA PHE A 3 -1.35 26.18 7.17
C PHE A 3 -1.75 27.05 8.38
N GLY A 4 -1.39 26.65 9.60
CA GLY A 4 -1.70 27.41 10.82
C GLY A 4 -3.17 27.80 10.91
N ASP A 5 -3.43 29.08 11.16
CA ASP A 5 -4.79 29.64 11.33
C ASP A 5 -5.57 29.81 10.01
N GLN A 6 -5.03 29.38 8.85
CA GLN A 6 -5.71 29.46 7.56
C GLN A 6 -6.77 28.38 7.39
N ILE A 7 -6.70 27.31 8.18
CA ILE A 7 -7.63 26.18 8.13
C ILE A 7 -8.03 25.74 9.55
N GLU A 8 -9.24 25.24 9.66
CA GLU A 8 -9.71 24.47 10.80
C GLU A 8 -9.88 23.01 10.36
N THR A 9 -9.45 22.07 11.20
CA THR A 9 -9.50 20.63 10.88
C THR A 9 -10.29 19.88 11.93
N THR A 10 -11.09 18.92 11.47
CA THR A 10 -11.75 17.93 12.30
C THR A 10 -11.56 16.54 11.72
N TYR A 11 -11.68 15.51 12.53
CA TYR A 11 -11.59 14.13 12.05
C TYR A 11 -12.52 13.21 12.85
N VAL A 12 -12.89 12.08 12.23
CA VAL A 12 -13.70 11.03 12.86
C VAL A 12 -12.98 9.71 12.64
N GLU A 13 -12.64 9.04 13.74
CA GLU A 13 -11.91 7.77 13.73
C GLU A 13 -12.84 6.55 13.78
N ASN A 14 -12.31 5.41 13.37
CA ASN A 14 -12.94 4.10 13.49
C ASN A 14 -14.34 4.03 12.86
N VAL A 15 -14.51 4.69 11.72
CA VAL A 15 -15.78 4.63 10.98
C VAL A 15 -15.85 3.29 10.23
N PRO A 16 -16.86 2.43 10.49
CA PRO A 16 -17.01 1.21 9.72
C PRO A 16 -17.29 1.48 8.25
N GLU A 17 -16.74 0.65 7.37
CA GLU A 17 -17.06 0.71 5.95
C GLU A 17 -18.55 0.38 5.70
N GLY A 18 -19.12 0.97 4.65
CA GLY A 18 -20.50 0.77 4.29
C GLY A 18 -21.46 1.90 4.72
N PRO A 19 -22.66 1.62 5.27
CA PRO A 19 -23.68 2.63 5.58
C PRO A 19 -23.23 3.71 6.57
N ASP A 20 -22.43 3.35 7.56
CA ASP A 20 -21.91 4.30 8.55
C ASP A 20 -20.95 5.31 7.91
N ALA A 21 -20.10 4.87 6.98
CA ALA A 21 -19.25 5.79 6.22
C ALA A 21 -20.09 6.84 5.48
N THR A 22 -21.17 6.42 4.80
CA THR A 22 -22.08 7.37 4.11
C THR A 22 -22.67 8.40 5.07
N ARG A 23 -23.07 7.97 6.28
CA ARG A 23 -23.65 8.85 7.29
C ARG A 23 -22.62 9.87 7.79
N VAL A 24 -21.42 9.42 8.17
CA VAL A 24 -20.38 10.28 8.72
C VAL A 24 -19.86 11.27 7.68
N ILE A 25 -19.62 10.84 6.44
CA ILE A 25 -19.18 11.73 5.35
C ILE A 25 -20.22 12.83 5.11
N ARG A 26 -21.53 12.47 5.11
CA ARG A 26 -22.64 13.44 4.97
C ARG A 26 -22.70 14.40 6.16
N GLU A 27 -22.49 13.93 7.38
CA GLU A 27 -22.45 14.79 8.57
C GLU A 27 -21.32 15.81 8.50
N LEU A 28 -20.12 15.39 8.07
CA LEU A 28 -18.99 16.31 7.87
C LEU A 28 -19.30 17.37 6.81
N ALA A 29 -19.94 16.99 5.69
CA ALA A 29 -20.35 17.94 4.66
C ALA A 29 -21.42 18.92 5.18
N ASN A 30 -22.41 18.44 5.94
CA ASN A 30 -23.45 19.28 6.57
C ASN A 30 -22.88 20.26 7.61
N GLN A 31 -21.76 19.94 8.24
CA GLN A 31 -21.05 20.85 9.17
C GLN A 31 -20.34 21.99 8.44
N GLY A 32 -20.33 22.00 7.10
CA GLY A 32 -19.76 23.06 6.29
C GLY A 32 -18.29 22.86 5.94
N ASN A 33 -17.74 21.68 6.16
CA ASN A 33 -16.39 21.34 5.71
C ASN A 33 -16.31 21.52 4.18
N LYS A 34 -15.29 22.22 3.71
CA LYS A 34 -15.10 22.56 2.29
C LYS A 34 -14.26 21.51 1.54
N LEU A 35 -13.42 20.79 2.25
CA LEU A 35 -12.61 19.71 1.74
C LEU A 35 -12.65 18.54 2.73
N ILE A 36 -12.99 17.35 2.23
CA ILE A 36 -13.16 16.13 3.05
C ILE A 36 -12.28 15.03 2.47
N PHE A 37 -11.36 14.50 3.27
CA PHE A 37 -10.57 13.32 2.95
C PHE A 37 -11.26 12.07 3.50
N THR A 38 -11.40 11.03 2.67
CA THR A 38 -11.95 9.74 3.06
C THR A 38 -10.89 8.65 2.85
N THR A 39 -10.46 8.00 3.94
CA THR A 39 -9.16 7.33 4.04
C THR A 39 -9.22 5.81 4.13
N SER A 40 -10.24 5.18 3.56
CA SER A 40 -10.34 3.72 3.43
C SER A 40 -10.92 3.35 2.08
N PHE A 41 -10.47 2.24 1.48
CA PHE A 41 -10.94 1.76 0.17
C PHE A 41 -12.47 1.62 0.13
N GLY A 42 -13.09 1.08 1.18
CA GLY A 42 -14.54 0.89 1.27
C GLY A 42 -15.34 2.19 1.41
N TYR A 43 -14.69 3.34 1.57
CA TYR A 43 -15.37 4.65 1.55
C TYR A 43 -15.60 5.20 0.14
N MET A 44 -15.12 4.51 -0.90
CA MET A 44 -15.18 4.99 -2.29
C MET A 44 -16.62 5.25 -2.75
N ASP A 45 -17.50 4.26 -2.68
CA ASP A 45 -18.91 4.42 -3.07
C ASP A 45 -19.70 5.37 -2.14
N PRO A 46 -19.54 5.31 -0.81
CA PRO A 46 -20.03 6.33 0.10
C PRO A 46 -19.64 7.76 -0.28
N THR A 47 -18.37 7.99 -0.61
CA THR A 47 -17.87 9.32 -1.02
C THR A 47 -18.53 9.80 -2.30
N ILE A 48 -18.56 8.99 -3.36
CA ILE A 48 -19.22 9.31 -4.64
C ILE A 48 -20.72 9.61 -4.43
N LYS A 49 -21.37 8.87 -3.54
CA LYS A 49 -22.78 9.07 -3.23
C LYS A 49 -23.03 10.41 -2.56
N VAL A 50 -22.27 10.73 -1.53
CA VAL A 50 -22.41 11.97 -0.76
C VAL A 50 -21.99 13.19 -1.58
N ALA A 51 -20.93 13.08 -2.38
CA ALA A 51 -20.45 14.17 -3.21
C ALA A 51 -21.53 14.73 -4.16
N LYS A 52 -22.43 13.88 -4.67
CA LYS A 52 -23.57 14.33 -5.51
C LYS A 52 -24.58 15.20 -4.74
N GLU A 53 -24.65 15.05 -3.43
CA GLU A 53 -25.56 15.82 -2.57
C GLU A 53 -24.94 17.19 -2.19
N PHE A 54 -23.62 17.32 -2.29
CA PHE A 54 -22.84 18.49 -1.87
C PHE A 54 -21.91 18.98 -2.98
N PRO A 55 -22.41 19.57 -4.07
CA PRO A 55 -21.59 19.95 -5.21
C PRO A 55 -20.54 21.05 -4.91
N ASP A 56 -20.75 21.85 -3.84
CA ASP A 56 -19.85 22.90 -3.40
C ASP A 56 -18.80 22.43 -2.37
N THR A 57 -18.79 21.12 -2.03
CA THR A 57 -17.80 20.49 -1.17
C THR A 57 -16.87 19.63 -2.01
N HIS A 58 -15.57 19.75 -1.79
CA HIS A 58 -14.56 18.95 -2.43
C HIS A 58 -14.26 17.70 -1.62
N PHE A 59 -14.05 16.59 -2.29
CA PHE A 59 -13.72 15.31 -1.66
C PHE A 59 -12.44 14.75 -2.27
N VAL A 60 -11.59 14.18 -1.42
CA VAL A 60 -10.42 13.41 -1.84
C VAL A 60 -10.54 12.00 -1.26
N HIS A 61 -10.76 11.03 -2.13
CA HIS A 61 -10.80 9.63 -1.71
C HIS A 61 -9.41 9.02 -1.80
N VAL A 62 -8.91 8.53 -0.67
CA VAL A 62 -7.59 7.92 -0.53
C VAL A 62 -7.70 6.43 -0.84
N THR A 63 -6.81 5.92 -1.70
CA THR A 63 -6.73 4.52 -2.17
C THR A 63 -7.88 4.06 -3.10
N GLY A 64 -8.65 4.99 -3.65
CA GLY A 64 -9.72 4.68 -4.61
C GLY A 64 -9.36 5.00 -6.07
N PHE A 65 -10.32 4.71 -6.96
CA PHE A 65 -10.21 4.98 -8.40
C PHE A 65 -11.47 5.61 -9.01
N LYS A 66 -12.57 5.74 -8.25
CA LYS A 66 -13.79 6.39 -8.72
C LYS A 66 -13.74 7.88 -8.45
N ARG A 67 -14.15 8.67 -9.44
CA ARG A 67 -14.16 10.13 -9.42
C ARG A 67 -15.50 10.72 -9.81
N SER A 68 -15.68 12.00 -9.50
CA SER A 68 -16.74 12.85 -10.03
C SER A 68 -16.22 14.29 -10.12
N GLU A 69 -17.06 15.25 -10.54
CA GLU A 69 -16.68 16.67 -10.68
C GLU A 69 -16.06 17.28 -9.40
N ASN A 70 -16.49 16.79 -8.22
CA ASN A 70 -16.00 17.24 -6.93
C ASN A 70 -15.34 16.13 -6.08
N VAL A 71 -14.94 15.02 -6.72
CA VAL A 71 -14.17 13.94 -6.08
C VAL A 71 -12.90 13.66 -6.86
N ALA A 72 -11.77 13.86 -6.21
CA ALA A 72 -10.44 13.44 -6.66
C ALA A 72 -10.02 12.14 -5.93
N THR A 73 -8.97 11.48 -6.40
CA THR A 73 -8.34 10.36 -5.71
C THR A 73 -6.89 10.65 -5.37
N SER A 74 -6.43 10.06 -4.26
CA SER A 74 -5.04 10.15 -3.82
C SER A 74 -4.51 8.75 -3.50
N ASN A 75 -3.41 8.37 -4.14
CA ASN A 75 -2.83 7.05 -4.02
C ASN A 75 -1.31 7.13 -3.90
N ILE A 76 -0.73 6.11 -3.24
CA ILE A 76 0.71 5.89 -3.17
C ILE A 76 1.06 4.60 -3.92
N ARG A 77 2.20 4.60 -4.61
CA ARG A 77 2.73 3.42 -5.31
C ARG A 77 3.35 2.42 -4.32
N PHE A 78 2.54 1.88 -3.41
CA PHE A 78 2.98 0.93 -2.36
C PHE A 78 3.80 -0.23 -2.92
N HIS A 79 3.49 -0.67 -4.14
CA HIS A 79 4.17 -1.75 -4.81
C HIS A 79 5.68 -1.51 -5.00
N GLU A 80 6.13 -0.25 -5.05
CA GLU A 80 7.55 0.08 -5.12
C GLU A 80 8.29 -0.38 -3.85
N GLY A 81 7.76 -0.04 -2.67
CA GLY A 81 8.30 -0.52 -1.39
C GLY A 81 8.21 -2.04 -1.25
N ARG A 82 7.12 -2.65 -1.75
CA ARG A 82 6.96 -4.12 -1.72
C ARG A 82 8.01 -4.85 -2.56
N TYR A 83 8.38 -4.31 -3.71
CA TYR A 83 9.44 -4.90 -4.52
C TYR A 83 10.77 -4.92 -3.76
N ILE A 84 11.13 -3.82 -3.09
CA ILE A 84 12.35 -3.72 -2.29
C ILE A 84 12.31 -4.72 -1.13
N GLN A 85 11.17 -4.85 -0.44
CA GLN A 85 10.95 -5.86 0.60
C GLN A 85 11.14 -7.28 0.04
N GLY A 86 10.62 -7.56 -1.15
CA GLY A 86 10.80 -8.84 -1.83
C GLY A 86 12.26 -9.17 -2.12
N VAL A 87 13.04 -8.20 -2.60
CA VAL A 87 14.49 -8.37 -2.81
C VAL A 87 15.20 -8.71 -1.49
N ALA A 88 14.91 -7.96 -0.43
CA ALA A 88 15.50 -8.25 0.89
C ALA A 88 15.08 -9.63 1.41
N ALA A 89 13.80 -10.00 1.28
CA ALA A 89 13.31 -11.31 1.67
C ALA A 89 14.03 -12.44 0.93
N GLY A 90 14.25 -12.30 -0.38
CA GLY A 90 14.93 -13.30 -1.19
C GLY A 90 16.39 -13.50 -0.83
N LEU A 91 17.06 -12.44 -0.36
CA LEU A 91 18.45 -12.49 0.10
C LEU A 91 18.58 -12.99 1.54
N MET A 92 17.55 -12.79 2.37
CA MET A 92 17.58 -13.13 3.80
C MET A 92 17.03 -14.52 4.12
N THR A 93 16.08 -15.04 3.33
CA THR A 93 15.46 -16.34 3.60
C THR A 93 16.47 -17.49 3.53
N LYS A 94 16.34 -18.43 4.46
CA LYS A 94 17.10 -19.70 4.48
C LYS A 94 16.21 -20.88 4.10
N THR A 95 14.90 -20.72 4.22
CA THR A 95 13.92 -21.80 3.95
C THR A 95 13.31 -21.71 2.55
N ASN A 96 13.51 -20.61 1.83
CA ASN A 96 12.84 -20.27 0.57
C ASN A 96 11.30 -20.18 0.71
N LYS A 97 10.79 -20.02 1.93
CA LYS A 97 9.36 -19.89 2.22
C LYS A 97 9.10 -18.54 2.86
N ILE A 98 8.28 -17.75 2.20
CA ILE A 98 7.88 -16.42 2.66
C ILE A 98 6.39 -16.42 2.96
N GLY A 99 6.00 -15.86 4.09
CA GLY A 99 4.60 -15.62 4.43
C GLY A 99 4.18 -14.20 4.06
N TYR A 100 3.00 -14.05 3.45
CA TYR A 100 2.40 -12.75 3.15
C TYR A 100 0.98 -12.69 3.70
N ILE A 101 0.73 -11.75 4.61
CA ILE A 101 -0.61 -11.50 5.17
C ILE A 101 -1.26 -10.40 4.36
N ALA A 102 -2.32 -10.75 3.65
CA ALA A 102 -3.06 -9.84 2.77
C ALA A 102 -4.39 -9.43 3.41
N SER A 103 -4.84 -8.19 3.15
CA SER A 103 -6.10 -7.66 3.65
C SER A 103 -7.29 -8.12 2.82
N PHE A 104 -7.59 -7.45 1.72
CA PHE A 104 -8.71 -7.75 0.82
C PHE A 104 -8.23 -8.00 -0.62
N PRO A 105 -8.94 -8.85 -1.41
CA PRO A 105 -8.54 -9.17 -2.77
C PRO A 105 -8.91 -8.04 -3.77
N ILE A 106 -8.25 -6.91 -3.62
CA ILE A 106 -8.40 -5.72 -4.47
C ILE A 106 -7.10 -5.44 -5.24
N PRO A 107 -7.14 -4.68 -6.34
CA PRO A 107 -5.96 -4.44 -7.19
C PRO A 107 -4.73 -3.95 -6.44
N GLU A 108 -4.89 -3.03 -5.49
CA GLU A 108 -3.80 -2.50 -4.66
C GLU A 108 -3.04 -3.61 -3.93
N VAL A 109 -3.76 -4.56 -3.34
CA VAL A 109 -3.18 -5.65 -2.57
C VAL A 109 -2.53 -6.68 -3.51
N PHE A 110 -3.14 -6.97 -4.67
CA PHE A 110 -2.51 -7.80 -5.70
C PHE A 110 -1.22 -7.17 -6.23
N MET A 111 -1.21 -5.86 -6.50
CA MET A 111 0.01 -5.14 -6.87
C MET A 111 1.11 -5.34 -5.82
N GLY A 112 0.76 -5.23 -4.54
CA GLY A 112 1.70 -5.43 -3.44
C GLY A 112 2.29 -6.83 -3.40
N ILE A 113 1.45 -7.86 -3.44
CA ILE A 113 1.87 -9.27 -3.46
C ILE A 113 2.75 -9.58 -4.67
N ASN A 114 2.33 -9.12 -5.84
CA ASN A 114 3.01 -9.40 -7.09
C ASN A 114 4.36 -8.68 -7.19
N ALA A 115 4.42 -7.41 -6.79
CA ALA A 115 5.68 -6.65 -6.76
C ALA A 115 6.69 -7.28 -5.78
N PHE A 116 6.23 -7.64 -4.59
CA PHE A 116 7.03 -8.36 -3.61
C PHE A 116 7.60 -9.66 -4.21
N THR A 117 6.75 -10.45 -4.87
CA THR A 117 7.15 -11.73 -5.46
C THR A 117 8.12 -11.53 -6.63
N LEU A 118 7.91 -10.52 -7.48
CA LEU A 118 8.86 -10.17 -8.55
C LEU A 118 10.21 -9.76 -7.97
N GLY A 119 10.24 -8.95 -6.92
CA GLY A 119 11.48 -8.59 -6.20
C GLY A 119 12.18 -9.82 -5.61
N LEU A 120 11.44 -10.70 -4.94
CA LEU A 120 11.94 -11.97 -4.41
C LEU A 120 12.58 -12.82 -5.51
N LYS A 121 11.85 -13.04 -6.60
CA LYS A 121 12.29 -13.89 -7.73
C LYS A 121 13.47 -13.30 -8.51
N SER A 122 13.67 -11.98 -8.46
CA SER A 122 14.83 -11.34 -9.11
C SER A 122 16.17 -11.78 -8.51
N VAL A 123 16.18 -12.21 -7.25
CA VAL A 123 17.39 -12.60 -6.50
C VAL A 123 17.38 -14.07 -6.03
N ASN A 124 16.19 -14.67 -5.90
CA ASN A 124 16.02 -16.04 -5.42
C ASN A 124 14.88 -16.74 -6.18
N LYS A 125 15.26 -17.52 -7.21
CA LYS A 125 14.29 -18.19 -8.08
C LYS A 125 13.54 -19.34 -7.41
N ASP A 126 14.09 -19.93 -6.34
CA ASP A 126 13.52 -21.09 -5.66
C ASP A 126 12.53 -20.69 -4.57
N ALA A 127 12.61 -19.45 -4.07
CA ALA A 127 11.73 -18.98 -3.00
C ALA A 127 10.28 -18.78 -3.49
N THR A 128 9.32 -19.03 -2.60
CA THR A 128 7.87 -18.90 -2.84
C THR A 128 7.22 -18.03 -1.79
N VAL A 129 6.12 -17.37 -2.17
CA VAL A 129 5.31 -16.52 -1.30
C VAL A 129 3.98 -17.21 -1.05
N SER A 130 3.72 -17.61 0.20
CA SER A 130 2.41 -18.12 0.62
C SER A 130 1.54 -16.97 1.12
N VAL A 131 0.31 -16.85 0.63
CA VAL A 131 -0.62 -15.77 0.96
C VAL A 131 -1.75 -16.28 1.86
N ILE A 132 -1.96 -15.59 2.99
CA ILE A 132 -3.14 -15.72 3.84
C ILE A 132 -3.93 -14.41 3.79
N TRP A 133 -5.21 -14.49 3.42
CA TRP A 133 -6.13 -13.36 3.39
C TRP A 133 -6.81 -13.19 4.75
N ALA A 134 -6.47 -12.12 5.46
CA ALA A 134 -7.03 -11.82 6.78
C ALA A 134 -8.47 -11.27 6.69
N MET A 135 -8.89 -10.78 5.52
CA MET A 135 -10.19 -10.16 5.27
C MET A 135 -10.48 -9.03 6.28
N THR A 136 -9.47 -8.21 6.52
CA THR A 136 -9.50 -7.03 7.38
C THR A 136 -8.33 -6.12 7.04
N TRP A 137 -8.45 -4.81 7.33
CA TRP A 137 -7.32 -3.88 7.35
C TRP A 137 -6.58 -3.93 8.68
N TYR A 138 -7.33 -4.04 9.78
CA TYR A 138 -6.82 -3.93 11.14
C TYR A 138 -7.49 -4.96 12.05
N ASP A 139 -6.79 -6.02 12.39
CA ASP A 139 -7.21 -7.03 13.37
C ASP A 139 -5.97 -7.72 13.96
N PRO A 140 -5.47 -7.25 15.14
CA PRO A 140 -4.27 -7.81 15.75
C PRO A 140 -4.30 -9.32 15.95
N GLY A 141 -5.49 -9.87 16.25
CA GLY A 141 -5.66 -11.30 16.46
C GLY A 141 -5.50 -12.11 15.18
N LYS A 142 -6.22 -11.72 14.11
CA LYS A 142 -6.12 -12.40 12.81
C LYS A 142 -4.73 -12.29 12.21
N GLU A 143 -4.08 -11.12 12.33
CA GLU A 143 -2.73 -10.89 11.83
C GLU A 143 -1.70 -11.75 12.57
N ALA A 144 -1.79 -11.81 13.90
CA ALA A 144 -0.94 -12.68 14.71
C ALA A 144 -1.15 -14.17 14.40
N ASP A 145 -2.39 -14.61 14.21
CA ASP A 145 -2.69 -16.01 13.90
C ASP A 145 -2.21 -16.38 12.49
N ALA A 146 -2.38 -15.50 11.50
CA ALA A 146 -1.84 -15.73 10.16
C ALA A 146 -0.30 -15.82 10.17
N ALA A 147 0.38 -14.95 10.95
CA ALA A 147 1.84 -15.01 11.13
C ALA A 147 2.29 -16.34 11.74
N LYS A 148 1.60 -16.82 12.78
CA LYS A 148 1.89 -18.14 13.40
C LYS A 148 1.73 -19.29 12.42
N VAL A 149 0.68 -19.26 11.57
CA VAL A 149 0.46 -20.29 10.54
C VAL A 149 1.62 -20.29 9.54
N HIS A 150 1.99 -19.15 8.98
CA HIS A 150 3.12 -19.06 8.05
C HIS A 150 4.41 -19.59 8.64
N ILE A 151 4.73 -19.23 9.89
CA ILE A 151 5.93 -19.71 10.58
C ILE A 151 5.87 -21.23 10.83
N ALA A 152 4.70 -21.75 11.21
CA ALA A 152 4.51 -23.19 11.40
C ALA A 152 4.69 -23.97 10.07
N GLU A 153 4.38 -23.38 8.94
CA GLU A 153 4.61 -23.91 7.59
C GLU A 153 6.07 -23.76 7.12
N GLY A 154 6.90 -23.10 7.93
CA GLY A 154 8.34 -22.95 7.71
C GLY A 154 8.77 -21.64 7.07
N ALA A 155 7.91 -20.64 7.03
CA ALA A 155 8.32 -19.29 6.63
C ALA A 155 9.28 -18.69 7.66
N ASP A 156 10.36 -18.09 7.19
CA ASP A 156 11.38 -17.39 8.01
C ASP A 156 11.44 -15.89 7.74
N VAL A 157 10.69 -15.41 6.75
CA VAL A 157 10.47 -13.99 6.48
C VAL A 157 8.98 -13.76 6.23
N LEU A 158 8.43 -12.70 6.82
CA LEU A 158 7.02 -12.33 6.73
C LEU A 158 6.86 -10.94 6.14
N ALA A 159 5.80 -10.75 5.35
CA ALA A 159 5.34 -9.45 4.85
C ALA A 159 3.83 -9.30 5.08
N GLN A 160 3.33 -8.08 5.08
CA GLN A 160 1.91 -7.82 5.28
C GLN A 160 1.40 -6.65 4.46
N HIS A 161 0.09 -6.67 4.22
CA HIS A 161 -0.71 -5.52 3.77
C HIS A 161 -1.91 -5.36 4.71
N THR A 162 -1.61 -5.34 6.00
CA THR A 162 -2.50 -5.07 7.14
C THR A 162 -1.79 -4.09 8.08
N ASP A 163 -2.49 -3.48 9.02
CA ASP A 163 -2.05 -2.22 9.62
C ASP A 163 -1.52 -2.35 11.05
N THR A 164 -1.51 -3.57 11.63
CA THR A 164 -1.00 -3.74 13.00
C THR A 164 0.46 -4.24 13.03
N PRO A 165 1.20 -3.99 14.11
CA PRO A 165 2.54 -4.55 14.28
C PRO A 165 2.55 -6.03 14.70
N SER A 166 1.38 -6.68 14.83
CA SER A 166 1.26 -8.03 15.40
C SER A 166 2.04 -9.08 14.64
N MET A 167 2.07 -9.00 13.30
CA MET A 167 2.88 -9.90 12.48
C MET A 167 4.37 -9.81 12.85
N LEU A 168 4.90 -8.58 12.98
CA LEU A 168 6.30 -8.36 13.35
C LEU A 168 6.62 -8.82 14.77
N GLN A 169 5.71 -8.63 15.72
CA GLN A 169 5.87 -9.11 17.10
C GLN A 169 5.97 -10.64 17.13
N ILE A 170 5.10 -11.34 16.38
CA ILE A 170 5.18 -12.81 16.24
C ILE A 170 6.46 -13.23 15.50
N ALA A 171 6.88 -12.51 14.45
CA ALA A 171 8.15 -12.78 13.77
C ALA A 171 9.32 -12.69 14.75
N GLN A 172 9.38 -11.64 15.58
CA GLN A 172 10.43 -11.50 16.60
C GLN A 172 10.40 -12.60 17.64
N GLU A 173 9.22 -12.95 18.16
CA GLU A 173 9.05 -14.04 19.13
C GLU A 173 9.58 -15.38 18.58
N LYS A 174 9.41 -15.62 17.29
CA LYS A 174 9.77 -16.86 16.61
C LYS A 174 11.11 -16.81 15.87
N SER A 175 11.90 -15.74 16.05
CA SER A 175 13.20 -15.55 15.39
C SER A 175 13.10 -15.54 13.85
N ALA A 176 11.98 -15.08 13.31
CA ALA A 176 11.78 -14.76 11.90
C ALA A 176 11.96 -13.26 11.67
N TYR A 177 12.07 -12.87 10.41
CA TYR A 177 12.18 -11.47 9.99
C TYR A 177 10.88 -10.96 9.37
N GLY A 178 10.74 -9.64 9.27
CA GLY A 178 9.62 -9.02 8.60
C GLY A 178 9.85 -7.54 8.27
N PHE A 179 8.79 -6.89 7.81
CA PHE A 179 8.83 -5.52 7.32
C PHE A 179 7.70 -4.69 7.94
N GLY A 180 7.99 -3.42 8.23
CA GLY A 180 6.96 -2.47 8.61
C GLY A 180 6.09 -2.06 7.41
N GLN A 181 4.81 -1.79 7.67
CA GLN A 181 3.79 -1.44 6.69
C GLN A 181 3.25 -0.04 6.94
N GLY A 182 3.35 0.84 5.92
CA GLY A 182 2.80 2.20 5.94
C GLY A 182 3.50 3.16 6.89
N SER A 183 4.10 2.65 7.96
CA SER A 183 4.86 3.37 8.97
C SER A 183 6.02 2.53 9.50
N ASP A 184 6.95 3.19 10.22
CA ASP A 184 8.01 2.47 10.91
C ASP A 184 7.46 1.78 12.16
N MET A 185 7.58 0.46 12.19
CA MET A 185 7.12 -0.40 13.28
C MET A 185 8.28 -0.96 14.13
N GLU A 186 9.51 -0.44 13.95
CA GLU A 186 10.70 -0.94 14.64
C GLU A 186 10.53 -0.99 16.16
N ALA A 187 9.89 0.01 16.76
CA ALA A 187 9.66 0.07 18.20
C ALA A 187 8.91 -1.16 18.77
N PHE A 188 8.14 -1.86 17.94
CA PHE A 188 7.37 -3.05 18.33
C PHE A 188 8.16 -4.35 18.17
N ALA A 189 9.14 -4.39 17.26
CA ALA A 189 9.88 -5.60 16.95
C ALA A 189 11.30 -5.29 16.40
N PRO A 190 12.18 -4.67 17.21
CA PRO A 190 13.48 -4.18 16.75
C PRO A 190 14.42 -5.27 16.23
N ALA A 191 14.26 -6.52 16.66
CA ALA A 191 15.11 -7.63 16.22
C ALA A 191 14.56 -8.37 15.00
N ALA A 192 13.29 -8.12 14.62
CA ALA A 192 12.67 -8.76 13.46
C ALA A 192 12.53 -7.83 12.26
N GLN A 193 12.31 -6.53 12.47
CA GLN A 193 12.13 -5.62 11.35
C GLN A 193 13.44 -5.43 10.58
N LEU A 194 13.40 -5.71 9.27
CA LEU A 194 14.51 -5.42 8.36
C LEU A 194 14.51 -3.95 7.91
N PHE A 195 13.36 -3.43 7.59
CA PHE A 195 13.02 -2.03 7.36
C PHE A 195 11.51 -1.88 7.18
N ALA A 196 11.03 -0.65 7.14
CA ALA A 196 9.64 -0.34 6.83
C ALA A 196 9.51 0.40 5.50
N SER A 197 8.39 0.20 4.83
CA SER A 197 7.87 1.06 3.76
C SER A 197 6.97 2.11 4.40
N VAL A 198 7.31 3.40 4.26
CA VAL A 198 6.66 4.51 4.95
C VAL A 198 5.92 5.39 3.96
N ASN A 199 4.66 5.67 4.25
CA ASN A 199 3.78 6.49 3.45
C ASN A 199 3.83 7.96 3.91
N HIS A 200 4.03 8.89 2.98
CA HIS A 200 4.04 10.33 3.21
C HIS A 200 2.79 10.97 2.59
N TRP A 201 1.65 10.76 3.25
CA TRP A 201 0.36 11.28 2.82
C TRP A 201 0.27 12.80 2.86
N ASP A 202 1.08 13.43 3.72
CA ASP A 202 1.14 14.88 3.88
C ASP A 202 1.43 15.61 2.57
N ILE A 203 2.24 15.04 1.68
CA ILE A 203 2.57 15.62 0.36
C ILE A 203 1.30 15.87 -0.44
N SER A 204 0.51 14.83 -0.65
CA SER A 204 -0.76 14.92 -1.40
C SER A 204 -1.80 15.76 -0.66
N TYR A 205 -1.92 15.59 0.65
CA TYR A 205 -2.91 16.35 1.43
C TYR A 205 -2.63 17.85 1.41
N ILE A 206 -1.36 18.24 1.51
CA ILE A 206 -0.93 19.64 1.42
C ILE A 206 -1.28 20.23 0.07
N GLU A 207 -1.07 19.49 -1.02
CA GLU A 207 -1.39 19.94 -2.38
C GLU A 207 -2.90 20.18 -2.55
N HIS A 208 -3.73 19.25 -2.10
CA HIS A 208 -5.18 19.40 -2.14
C HIS A 208 -5.69 20.56 -1.28
N ILE A 209 -5.15 20.73 -0.08
CA ILE A 209 -5.52 21.84 0.82
C ILE A 209 -5.11 23.18 0.19
N GLN A 210 -3.88 23.29 -0.33
CA GLN A 210 -3.39 24.51 -0.96
C GLN A 210 -4.27 24.88 -2.15
N SER A 211 -4.61 23.95 -3.00
CA SER A 211 -5.46 24.17 -4.17
C SER A 211 -6.88 24.59 -3.80
N ALA A 212 -7.42 24.06 -2.70
CA ALA A 212 -8.72 24.50 -2.17
C ALA A 212 -8.67 25.93 -1.66
N LEU A 213 -7.59 26.32 -0.95
CA LEU A 213 -7.38 27.70 -0.48
C LEU A 213 -7.22 28.68 -1.63
N ASP A 214 -6.52 28.30 -2.70
CA ASP A 214 -6.27 29.13 -3.87
C ASP A 214 -7.47 29.18 -4.83
N GLY A 215 -8.53 28.42 -4.57
CA GLY A 215 -9.73 28.33 -5.42
C GLY A 215 -9.47 27.62 -6.77
N THR A 216 -8.37 26.87 -6.90
CA THR A 216 -7.99 26.17 -8.12
C THR A 216 -8.40 24.70 -8.13
N TRP A 217 -8.92 24.18 -7.01
CA TRP A 217 -9.25 22.76 -6.85
C TRP A 217 -10.24 22.26 -7.92
N ALA A 218 -11.31 23.03 -8.16
CA ALA A 218 -12.33 22.68 -9.14
C ALA A 218 -11.77 22.64 -10.58
N SER A 219 -10.86 23.54 -10.95
CA SER A 219 -10.24 23.54 -12.27
C SER A 219 -9.29 22.35 -12.47
N ASN A 220 -8.62 21.90 -11.43
CA ASN A 220 -7.77 20.71 -11.48
C ASN A 220 -8.59 19.43 -11.58
N ALA A 221 -9.80 19.42 -11.01
CA ALA A 221 -10.70 18.26 -11.05
C ALA A 221 -11.56 18.18 -12.31
N SER A 222 -11.81 19.32 -12.97
CA SER A 222 -12.79 19.47 -14.07
C SER A 222 -12.42 18.72 -15.34
N ASP A 223 -11.14 18.50 -15.60
CA ASP A 223 -10.67 17.71 -16.73
C ASP A 223 -10.70 16.18 -16.44
N GLY A 224 -11.17 15.80 -15.25
CA GLY A 224 -11.32 14.43 -14.82
C GLY A 224 -10.02 13.74 -14.43
N ASN A 225 -8.92 14.47 -14.28
CA ASN A 225 -7.58 13.89 -14.16
C ASN A 225 -6.83 14.23 -12.87
N TRP A 226 -7.47 14.83 -11.87
CA TRP A 226 -6.75 15.03 -10.63
C TRP A 226 -6.71 13.79 -9.76
N ASP A 227 -5.91 12.86 -10.21
CA ASP A 227 -5.50 11.70 -9.43
C ASP A 227 -4.04 11.86 -9.05
N THR A 228 -3.77 11.80 -7.75
CA THR A 228 -2.41 11.68 -7.27
C THR A 228 -2.08 10.20 -7.09
N TRP A 229 -1.10 9.70 -7.84
CA TRP A 229 -0.54 8.38 -7.62
C TRP A 229 0.97 8.46 -7.61
N CYS A 230 1.49 8.99 -6.52
CA CYS A 230 2.90 9.28 -6.35
C CYS A 230 3.67 8.12 -5.68
N GLY A 231 4.96 8.03 -5.95
CA GLY A 231 5.83 6.96 -5.49
C GLY A 231 7.06 7.46 -4.76
N MET A 232 8.10 6.63 -4.76
CA MET A 232 9.39 6.98 -4.14
C MET A 232 10.06 8.16 -4.84
N LYS A 233 9.97 8.25 -6.15
CA LYS A 233 10.54 9.34 -6.94
C LYS A 233 9.96 10.71 -6.55
N ASP A 234 8.70 10.73 -6.16
CA ASP A 234 7.95 11.94 -5.81
C ASP A 234 8.01 12.24 -4.30
N GLY A 235 8.64 11.36 -3.53
CA GLY A 235 8.77 11.47 -2.08
C GLY A 235 7.57 10.97 -1.27
N CYS A 236 6.50 10.48 -1.91
CA CYS A 236 5.31 9.98 -1.21
C CYS A 236 5.52 8.61 -0.54
N LEU A 237 6.56 7.92 -0.92
CA LEU A 237 6.95 6.65 -0.36
C LEU A 237 8.44 6.67 -0.06
N SER A 238 8.83 6.18 1.11
CA SER A 238 10.24 5.96 1.46
C SER A 238 10.43 4.60 2.14
N VAL A 239 11.68 4.19 2.30
CA VAL A 239 12.06 3.09 3.17
C VAL A 239 12.88 3.61 4.33
N THR A 240 12.74 2.99 5.52
CA THR A 240 13.55 3.32 6.68
C THR A 240 14.94 2.73 6.58
N ASP A 241 15.80 3.02 7.56
CA ASP A 241 17.13 2.41 7.67
C ASP A 241 17.03 0.87 7.62
N PHE A 242 17.98 0.28 6.91
CA PHE A 242 18.11 -1.18 6.81
C PHE A 242 18.80 -1.74 8.04
N LYS A 243 18.13 -2.67 8.73
CA LYS A 243 18.59 -3.28 9.98
C LYS A 243 18.53 -4.80 9.90
N ASN A 244 19.21 -5.47 10.83
CA ASN A 244 19.19 -6.92 10.95
C ASN A 244 19.60 -7.68 9.68
N MET A 245 20.34 -7.04 8.78
CA MET A 245 20.84 -7.61 7.52
C MET A 245 22.36 -7.53 7.42
N PRO A 246 23.02 -8.50 6.78
CA PRO A 246 24.45 -8.39 6.41
C PRO A 246 24.70 -7.17 5.52
N SER A 247 25.92 -6.61 5.58
CA SER A 247 26.27 -5.38 4.84
C SER A 247 26.18 -5.52 3.33
N ASP A 248 26.50 -6.68 2.77
CA ASP A 248 26.37 -6.98 1.34
C ASP A 248 24.91 -7.08 0.89
N VAL A 249 24.03 -7.61 1.73
CA VAL A 249 22.57 -7.60 1.52
C VAL A 249 22.05 -6.17 1.55
N THR A 250 22.42 -5.41 2.59
CA THR A 250 22.05 -3.99 2.72
C THR A 250 22.43 -3.18 1.50
N ALA A 251 23.69 -3.32 1.02
CA ALA A 251 24.16 -2.60 -0.17
C ALA A 251 23.34 -2.93 -1.43
N LYS A 252 22.95 -4.19 -1.58
CA LYS A 252 22.16 -4.64 -2.73
C LYS A 252 20.73 -4.13 -2.69
N VAL A 253 20.08 -4.16 -1.52
CA VAL A 253 18.74 -3.63 -1.30
C VAL A 253 18.72 -2.12 -1.51
N GLN A 254 19.73 -1.39 -1.00
CA GLN A 254 19.89 0.05 -1.21
C GLN A 254 19.98 0.41 -2.69
N SER A 255 20.80 -0.31 -3.47
CA SER A 255 20.93 -0.09 -4.92
C SER A 255 19.60 -0.23 -5.65
N VAL A 256 18.74 -1.17 -5.24
CA VAL A 256 17.39 -1.32 -5.81
C VAL A 256 16.51 -0.15 -5.42
N ALA A 257 16.52 0.25 -4.14
CA ALA A 257 15.77 1.40 -3.66
C ALA A 257 16.15 2.69 -4.41
N ASP A 258 17.45 2.92 -4.62
CA ASP A 258 17.98 4.08 -5.37
C ASP A 258 17.49 4.06 -6.83
N SER A 259 17.46 2.87 -7.46
CA SER A 259 17.01 2.73 -8.85
C SER A 259 15.52 3.03 -9.01
N ILE A 260 14.69 2.63 -8.04
CA ILE A 260 13.26 2.94 -8.03
C ILE A 260 13.06 4.43 -7.75
N SER A 261 13.71 4.99 -6.72
CA SER A 261 13.62 6.40 -6.35
C SER A 261 14.07 7.35 -7.46
N SER A 262 15.08 6.97 -8.24
CA SER A 262 15.51 7.76 -9.40
C SER A 262 14.58 7.60 -10.62
N GLY A 263 13.66 6.64 -10.60
CA GLY A 263 12.81 6.29 -11.74
C GLY A 263 13.53 5.55 -12.87
N SER A 264 14.75 5.06 -12.62
CA SER A 264 15.52 4.29 -13.61
C SER A 264 15.08 2.83 -13.69
N PHE A 265 14.30 2.35 -12.72
CA PHE A 265 13.74 1.00 -12.71
C PHE A 265 12.23 1.06 -12.42
N ASN A 266 11.46 0.27 -13.20
CA ASN A 266 10.03 0.07 -12.98
C ASN A 266 9.76 -1.35 -12.48
N VAL A 267 9.01 -1.46 -11.39
CA VAL A 267 8.71 -2.71 -10.68
C VAL A 267 8.00 -3.74 -11.57
N PHE A 268 7.11 -3.29 -12.45
CA PHE A 268 6.34 -4.15 -13.35
C PHE A 268 6.88 -4.14 -14.79
N GLN A 269 8.18 -3.95 -14.95
CA GLN A 269 8.83 -4.16 -16.24
C GLN A 269 8.85 -5.67 -16.55
N GLY A 270 8.37 -6.02 -17.73
CA GLY A 270 8.28 -7.42 -18.17
C GLY A 270 9.61 -8.15 -18.30
N PRO A 271 9.60 -9.49 -18.31
CA PRO A 271 8.40 -10.32 -18.45
C PRO A 271 7.62 -10.48 -17.13
N VAL A 272 6.30 -10.24 -17.17
CA VAL A 272 5.38 -10.52 -16.07
C VAL A 272 4.51 -11.71 -16.48
N ILE A 273 4.58 -12.77 -15.72
CA ILE A 273 3.90 -14.04 -16.00
C ILE A 273 3.04 -14.41 -14.81
N SER A 274 1.76 -14.68 -15.03
CA SER A 274 0.83 -15.12 -13.98
C SER A 274 1.06 -16.58 -13.59
N ASN A 275 0.46 -16.99 -12.48
CA ASN A 275 0.58 -18.37 -11.95
C ASN A 275 0.09 -19.47 -12.91
N ASP A 276 -0.87 -19.17 -13.78
CA ASP A 276 -1.36 -20.10 -14.80
C ASP A 276 -0.47 -20.17 -16.05
N GLY A 277 0.62 -19.38 -16.06
CA GLY A 277 1.58 -19.31 -17.16
C GLY A 277 1.22 -18.30 -18.24
N THR A 278 0.16 -17.52 -18.08
CA THR A 278 -0.20 -16.46 -19.03
C THR A 278 0.83 -15.33 -18.96
N VAL A 279 1.36 -14.93 -20.14
CA VAL A 279 2.27 -13.80 -20.25
C VAL A 279 1.44 -12.51 -20.24
N ILE A 280 1.50 -11.76 -19.14
CA ILE A 280 0.80 -10.49 -18.96
C ILE A 280 1.57 -9.35 -19.65
N ALA A 281 2.89 -9.32 -19.47
CA ALA A 281 3.77 -8.41 -20.19
C ALA A 281 5.01 -9.17 -20.66
N SER A 282 5.30 -9.10 -21.96
CA SER A 282 6.44 -9.85 -22.54
C SER A 282 7.78 -9.12 -22.42
N GLY A 283 7.80 -7.79 -22.39
CA GLY A 283 9.02 -6.99 -22.32
C GLY A 283 8.77 -5.51 -22.08
N ASN A 284 7.53 -5.06 -22.19
CA ASN A 284 7.10 -3.70 -21.86
C ASN A 284 6.67 -3.61 -20.39
N THR A 285 6.63 -2.39 -19.88
CA THR A 285 6.12 -2.09 -18.54
C THR A 285 4.60 -2.08 -18.54
N LEU A 286 3.97 -2.64 -17.49
CA LEU A 286 2.54 -2.47 -17.25
C LEU A 286 2.25 -1.00 -16.96
N ASN A 287 1.23 -0.46 -17.61
CA ASN A 287 0.77 0.90 -17.35
C ASN A 287 -0.16 0.96 -16.13
N ASP A 288 -0.47 2.15 -15.65
CA ASP A 288 -1.31 2.36 -14.48
C ASP A 288 -2.72 1.76 -14.63
N GLY A 289 -3.29 1.78 -15.82
CA GLY A 289 -4.57 1.15 -16.11
C GLY A 289 -4.53 -0.38 -15.96
N ASP A 290 -3.44 -1.01 -16.43
CA ASP A 290 -3.22 -2.46 -16.24
C ASP A 290 -3.10 -2.81 -14.76
N LEU A 291 -2.44 -1.96 -13.97
CA LEU A 291 -2.25 -2.16 -12.55
C LEU A 291 -3.58 -2.10 -11.79
N TRP A 292 -4.47 -1.15 -12.11
CA TRP A 292 -5.80 -1.03 -11.50
C TRP A 292 -6.76 -2.16 -11.86
N LEU A 293 -6.43 -2.98 -12.86
CA LEU A 293 -7.20 -4.17 -13.24
C LEU A 293 -6.60 -5.48 -12.68
N MET A 294 -5.51 -5.38 -11.90
CA MET A 294 -4.79 -6.55 -11.40
C MET A 294 -5.64 -7.37 -10.42
N ASN A 295 -5.90 -8.62 -10.77
CA ASN A 295 -6.70 -9.57 -9.99
C ASN A 295 -6.14 -10.99 -10.06
N TYR A 296 -4.85 -11.13 -10.29
CA TYR A 296 -4.13 -12.40 -10.48
C TYR A 296 -2.85 -12.41 -9.66
N TYR A 297 -2.28 -13.60 -9.48
CA TYR A 297 -0.95 -13.78 -8.92
C TYR A 297 0.11 -13.98 -10.01
N VAL A 298 1.31 -13.44 -9.81
CA VAL A 298 2.49 -13.79 -10.62
C VAL A 298 3.08 -15.12 -10.17
N GLN A 299 3.89 -15.74 -11.04
CA GLN A 299 4.58 -17.00 -10.75
C GLN A 299 5.39 -16.91 -9.44
N GLY A 300 5.19 -17.91 -8.58
CA GLY A 300 5.85 -18.03 -7.29
C GLY A 300 4.98 -17.66 -6.10
N VAL A 301 3.79 -17.12 -6.34
CA VAL A 301 2.76 -16.92 -5.29
C VAL A 301 1.97 -18.21 -5.10
N MET A 302 1.80 -18.62 -3.84
CA MET A 302 1.02 -19.79 -3.43
C MET A 302 -0.21 -19.36 -2.66
N GLY A 303 -1.29 -20.10 -2.79
CA GLY A 303 -2.56 -19.84 -2.13
C GLY A 303 -3.70 -19.59 -3.12
N LYS A 304 -4.92 -19.55 -2.58
CA LYS A 304 -6.12 -19.27 -3.38
C LYS A 304 -6.51 -17.81 -3.26
N ILE A 305 -6.97 -17.24 -4.35
CA ILE A 305 -7.65 -15.95 -4.34
C ILE A 305 -9.06 -16.19 -3.77
N PRO A 306 -9.49 -15.44 -2.75
CA PRO A 306 -10.86 -15.51 -2.25
C PRO A 306 -11.87 -15.13 -3.34
N ASN A 307 -13.03 -15.78 -3.32
CA ASN A 307 -14.14 -15.50 -4.25
C ASN A 307 -14.88 -14.22 -3.85
#